data_6e642e6a2dd98bb122a1ed9c940395f6
#
_entry.id   6e642e6a2dd98bb122a1ed9c940395f6
#
_cell.length_a   1.000
_cell.length_b   1.000
_cell.length_c   1.000
_cell.angle_alpha   90.00
_cell.angle_beta   90.00
_cell.angle_gamma   90.00
#
_symmetry.space_group_name_H-M   'P 1'
#
loop_
_entity.id
_entity.type
_entity.pdbx_description
1 polymer ?
#
loop_
_entity_poly.entity_id
_entity_poly.type
_entity_poly.pdbx_seq_one_letter_code
_entity_poly.pdbx_strand_id
1 'polypeptide(L)'
;RDLRMSRGLGDVYKRQAPAPKPQKADPMPEADQYQKILDELRRVNDAIPDEEMTDKISRLEAVSAKIFEQARTDPDKLPQMRKFMDYYLPTSLKLLNTYAELDKQGIEGENISESKHRIEQTMDTLVKAFENQLDRLFASEALDVSTDIDVMQNMLRADGLTDDAPFKL
;
A
#
# COMPACT_ATOMS: atom_id res chain seq x y z
N ARG A 1 -12.89 -28.07 -48.43
CA ARG A 1 -12.62 -28.79 -47.19
C ARG A 1 -11.30 -28.38 -46.63
N ASP A 2 -10.32 -28.32 -47.47
CA ASP A 2 -9.05 -27.83 -47.01
C ASP A 2 -9.19 -26.41 -46.49
N LEU A 3 -10.11 -25.68 -47.07
CA LEU A 3 -10.37 -24.33 -46.65
C LEU A 3 -10.87 -24.28 -45.22
N ARG A 4 -11.67 -25.28 -44.87
CA ARG A 4 -12.19 -25.33 -43.48
C ARG A 4 -11.09 -25.58 -42.50
N MET A 5 -10.18 -26.46 -42.85
CA MET A 5 -9.05 -26.75 -42.00
C MET A 5 -8.18 -25.54 -41.83
N SER A 6 -7.99 -24.82 -42.94
CA SER A 6 -7.21 -23.60 -42.88
C SER A 6 -7.83 -22.59 -41.90
N ARG A 7 -9.12 -22.50 -41.95
CA ARG A 7 -9.82 -21.59 -41.04
C ARG A 7 -9.60 -22.00 -39.60
N GLY A 8 -9.70 -23.29 -39.34
CA GLY A 8 -9.48 -23.79 -38.00
C GLY A 8 -8.12 -23.46 -37.48
N LEU A 9 -7.13 -23.63 -38.35
CA LEU A 9 -5.77 -23.31 -37.95
C LEU A 9 -5.61 -21.82 -37.68
N GLY A 10 -6.24 -21.00 -38.48
CA GLY A 10 -6.21 -19.56 -38.27
C GLY A 10 -6.83 -19.17 -36.97
N ASP A 11 -7.92 -19.80 -36.62
CA ASP A 11 -8.58 -19.51 -35.34
C ASP A 11 -7.72 -19.92 -34.16
N VAL A 12 -7.05 -21.04 -34.30
CA VAL A 12 -6.14 -21.50 -33.25
C VAL A 12 -5.01 -20.50 -33.06
N TYR A 13 -4.48 -20.02 -34.14
CA TYR A 13 -3.44 -19.00 -34.08
C TYR A 13 -3.91 -17.75 -33.38
N LYS A 14 -5.08 -17.30 -33.71
CA LYS A 14 -5.61 -16.09 -33.11
C LYS A 14 -5.77 -16.24 -31.61
N ARG A 15 -6.18 -17.41 -31.17
CA ARG A 15 -6.33 -17.63 -29.74
C ARG A 15 -5.01 -17.63 -29.03
N GLN A 16 -4.01 -18.20 -29.67
CA GLN A 16 -2.71 -18.28 -29.04
C GLN A 16 -1.98 -16.95 -29.04
N ALA A 17 -2.20 -16.16 -30.07
CA ALA A 17 -1.49 -14.90 -30.18
C ALA A 17 -1.65 -14.01 -28.96
N PRO A 18 -2.84 -13.82 -28.44
CA PRO A 18 -2.99 -13.01 -27.23
C PRO A 18 -2.56 -13.71 -25.97
N ALA A 19 -2.50 -15.00 -26.02
CA ALA A 19 -2.18 -15.75 -24.82
C ALA A 19 -0.88 -15.33 -24.17
N PRO A 20 0.15 -15.09 -24.87
CA PRO A 20 1.42 -14.76 -24.23
C PRO A 20 1.57 -13.34 -23.81
N LYS A 21 0.61 -12.71 -23.36
CA LYS A 21 0.81 -11.39 -22.85
C LYS A 21 0.84 -11.39 -21.36
N PRO A 22 1.59 -12.20 -20.81
CA PRO A 22 1.64 -12.33 -19.39
C PRO A 22 2.45 -11.28 -18.75
N GLN A 23 3.08 -10.51 -19.51
CA GLN A 23 3.91 -9.48 -18.96
C GLN A 23 3.10 -8.61 -18.04
N LYS A 24 1.81 -8.73 -18.17
CA LYS A 24 1.00 -8.05 -17.25
C LYS A 24 0.90 -8.79 -15.99
N ALA A 25 1.56 -9.89 -15.92
CA ALA A 25 1.52 -10.66 -14.72
C ALA A 25 1.90 -9.75 -13.59
N ASP A 26 0.95 -9.46 -12.81
CA ASP A 26 1.14 -8.67 -11.62
C ASP A 26 1.97 -9.51 -10.67
N PRO A 27 3.07 -8.97 -10.12
CA PRO A 27 3.84 -9.70 -9.12
C PRO A 27 3.03 -10.00 -7.87
N MET A 28 1.86 -9.39 -7.73
CA MET A 28 0.93 -9.69 -6.67
C MET A 28 -0.31 -10.33 -7.24
N PRO A 29 -0.39 -11.66 -7.18
CA PRO A 29 -1.60 -12.33 -7.68
C PRO A 29 -2.88 -11.88 -6.98
N GLU A 30 -2.76 -11.39 -5.75
CA GLU A 30 -3.90 -10.92 -4.97
C GLU A 30 -4.16 -9.44 -5.13
N ALA A 31 -3.57 -8.80 -6.14
CA ALA A 31 -3.70 -7.36 -6.31
C ALA A 31 -5.15 -6.89 -6.35
N ASP A 32 -6.01 -7.63 -7.04
CA ASP A 32 -7.41 -7.27 -7.13
C ASP A 32 -8.10 -7.33 -5.77
N GLN A 33 -7.69 -8.27 -4.95
CA GLN A 33 -8.26 -8.44 -3.62
C GLN A 33 -7.90 -7.25 -2.73
N TYR A 34 -6.66 -6.82 -2.79
CA TYR A 34 -6.23 -5.67 -2.00
C TYR A 34 -6.85 -4.38 -2.50
N GLN A 35 -7.01 -4.25 -3.82
CA GLN A 35 -7.68 -3.09 -4.38
C GLN A 35 -9.13 -3.01 -3.89
N LYS A 36 -9.79 -4.16 -3.77
CA LYS A 36 -11.16 -4.19 -3.23
C LYS A 36 -11.19 -3.70 -1.79
N ILE A 37 -10.19 -4.04 -1.00
CA ILE A 37 -10.13 -3.57 0.38
C ILE A 37 -9.99 -2.06 0.42
N LEU A 38 -9.16 -1.49 -0.44
CA LEU A 38 -9.01 -0.04 -0.52
C LEU A 38 -10.32 0.62 -0.95
N ASP A 39 -11.03 0.02 -1.89
CA ASP A 39 -12.32 0.54 -2.34
C ASP A 39 -13.34 0.48 -1.21
N GLU A 40 -13.31 -0.58 -0.42
CA GLU A 40 -14.19 -0.71 0.74
C GLU A 40 -13.87 0.33 1.81
N LEU A 41 -12.60 0.63 2.02
CA LEU A 41 -12.20 1.68 2.94
C LEU A 41 -12.80 3.02 2.51
N ARG A 42 -12.75 3.28 1.23
CA ARG A 42 -13.31 4.52 0.68
C ARG A 42 -14.81 4.58 0.90
N ARG A 43 -15.49 3.46 0.68
CA ARG A 43 -16.93 3.39 0.86
C ARG A 43 -17.32 3.59 2.32
N VAL A 44 -16.61 2.95 3.24
CA VAL A 44 -16.86 3.13 4.66
C VAL A 44 -16.60 4.58 5.08
N ASN A 45 -15.57 5.18 4.53
CA ASN A 45 -15.26 6.57 4.81
C ASN A 45 -16.43 7.48 4.45
N ASP A 46 -17.04 7.22 3.30
CA ASP A 46 -18.19 8.01 2.85
C ASP A 46 -19.41 7.80 3.75
N ALA A 47 -19.48 6.67 4.43
CA ALA A 47 -20.62 6.34 5.28
C ALA A 47 -20.51 6.88 6.69
N ILE A 48 -19.34 7.37 7.10
CA ILE A 48 -19.11 7.88 8.45
C ILE A 48 -19.09 9.39 8.39
N PRO A 49 -20.03 10.06 9.11
CA PRO A 49 -20.13 11.51 9.04
C PRO A 49 -19.11 12.26 9.90
N ASP A 50 -18.49 11.63 10.86
CA ASP A 50 -17.57 12.31 11.76
C ASP A 50 -16.29 12.71 11.00
N GLU A 51 -15.94 14.00 11.04
CA GLU A 51 -14.80 14.52 10.30
C GLU A 51 -13.46 13.99 10.80
N GLU A 52 -13.31 13.85 12.10
CA GLU A 52 -12.07 13.29 12.65
C GLU A 52 -11.82 11.89 12.17
N MET A 53 -12.86 11.06 12.21
CA MET A 53 -12.75 9.69 11.72
C MET A 53 -12.50 9.67 10.22
N THR A 54 -13.18 10.52 9.50
CA THR A 54 -13.01 10.62 8.05
C THR A 54 -11.56 10.96 7.69
N ASP A 55 -10.96 11.89 8.41
CA ASP A 55 -9.56 12.25 8.18
C ASP A 55 -8.63 11.08 8.46
N LYS A 56 -8.86 10.37 9.56
CA LYS A 56 -8.04 9.21 9.91
C LYS A 56 -8.18 8.10 8.87
N ILE A 57 -9.39 7.83 8.42
CA ILE A 57 -9.64 6.82 7.40
C ILE A 57 -8.99 7.21 6.08
N SER A 58 -9.06 8.47 5.72
CA SER A 58 -8.43 8.97 4.49
C SER A 58 -6.92 8.78 4.54
N ARG A 59 -6.31 9.05 5.69
CA ARG A 59 -4.88 8.85 5.86
C ARG A 59 -4.52 7.38 5.80
N LEU A 60 -5.32 6.53 6.44
CA LEU A 60 -5.11 5.09 6.42
C LEU A 60 -5.18 4.57 4.98
N GLU A 61 -6.18 5.02 4.24
CA GLU A 61 -6.35 4.65 2.84
C GLU A 61 -5.15 5.08 2.00
N ALA A 62 -4.73 6.33 2.15
CA ALA A 62 -3.63 6.87 1.37
C ALA A 62 -2.32 6.12 1.64
N VAL A 63 -2.02 5.87 2.91
CA VAL A 63 -0.81 5.14 3.27
C VAL A 63 -0.89 3.69 2.78
N SER A 64 -2.05 3.07 2.93
CA SER A 64 -2.25 1.69 2.47
C SER A 64 -2.04 1.56 0.97
N ALA A 65 -2.53 2.54 0.21
CA ALA A 65 -2.34 2.56 -1.24
C ALA A 65 -0.86 2.66 -1.60
N LYS A 66 -0.11 3.46 -0.86
CA LYS A 66 1.34 3.60 -1.10
C LYS A 66 2.10 2.34 -0.75
N ILE A 67 1.73 1.67 0.34
CA ILE A 67 2.33 0.39 0.71
C ILE A 67 2.04 -0.65 -0.37
N PHE A 68 0.81 -0.68 -0.83
CA PHE A 68 0.37 -1.58 -1.91
C PHE A 68 1.22 -1.33 -3.16
N GLU A 69 1.41 -0.06 -3.52
CA GLU A 69 2.18 0.28 -4.71
C GLU A 69 3.64 -0.17 -4.59
N GLN A 70 4.21 -0.07 -3.39
CA GLN A 70 5.56 -0.57 -3.16
C GLN A 70 5.66 -2.07 -3.39
N ALA A 71 4.64 -2.81 -2.97
CA ALA A 71 4.61 -4.26 -3.18
C ALA A 71 4.54 -4.60 -4.67
N ARG A 72 3.81 -3.80 -5.42
CA ARG A 72 3.66 -4.05 -6.86
C ARG A 72 4.91 -3.74 -7.64
N THR A 73 5.58 -2.66 -7.29
CA THR A 73 6.75 -2.22 -8.04
C THR A 73 8.03 -2.90 -7.60
N ASP A 74 8.08 -3.38 -6.37
CA ASP A 74 9.26 -4.06 -5.85
C ASP A 74 8.85 -5.33 -5.10
N PRO A 75 8.74 -6.45 -5.82
CA PRO A 75 8.31 -7.71 -5.19
C PRO A 75 9.20 -8.20 -4.07
N ASP A 76 10.44 -7.75 -4.02
CA ASP A 76 11.34 -8.14 -2.93
C ASP A 76 10.87 -7.61 -1.58
N LYS A 77 10.07 -6.57 -1.60
CA LYS A 77 9.50 -6.01 -0.37
C LYS A 77 8.25 -6.75 0.10
N LEU A 78 7.72 -7.61 -0.74
CA LEU A 78 6.46 -8.29 -0.46
C LEU A 78 6.45 -9.07 0.86
N PRO A 79 7.48 -9.83 1.20
CA PRO A 79 7.46 -10.55 2.47
C PRO A 79 7.29 -9.66 3.70
N GLN A 80 7.84 -8.45 3.66
CA GLN A 80 7.72 -7.51 4.77
C GLN A 80 6.31 -6.99 4.93
N MET A 81 5.51 -7.07 3.88
CA MET A 81 4.17 -6.50 3.85
C MET A 81 3.05 -7.50 3.97
N ARG A 82 3.38 -8.80 3.96
CA ARG A 82 2.35 -9.82 3.98
C ARG A 82 1.41 -9.70 5.16
N LYS A 83 1.99 -9.56 6.35
CA LYS A 83 1.17 -9.47 7.55
C LYS A 83 0.31 -8.22 7.54
N PHE A 84 0.87 -7.13 7.04
CA PHE A 84 0.14 -5.89 6.91
C PHE A 84 -1.08 -6.07 5.99
N MET A 85 -0.84 -6.64 4.83
CA MET A 85 -1.87 -6.74 3.80
C MET A 85 -2.89 -7.82 4.09
N ASP A 86 -2.48 -8.89 4.73
CA ASP A 86 -3.37 -10.03 4.95
C ASP A 86 -4.08 -9.99 6.30
N TYR A 87 -3.56 -9.22 7.25
CA TYR A 87 -4.17 -9.17 8.57
C TYR A 87 -4.52 -7.74 9.01
N TYR A 88 -3.54 -6.85 9.05
CA TYR A 88 -3.80 -5.53 9.64
C TYR A 88 -4.78 -4.70 8.83
N LEU A 89 -4.62 -4.70 7.51
CA LEU A 89 -5.52 -3.93 6.65
C LEU A 89 -6.94 -4.49 6.65
N PRO A 90 -7.16 -5.79 6.42
CA PRO A 90 -8.51 -6.34 6.47
C PRO A 90 -9.17 -6.19 7.84
N THR A 91 -8.39 -6.33 8.92
CA THR A 91 -8.93 -6.18 10.27
C THR A 91 -9.32 -4.73 10.53
N SER A 92 -8.52 -3.79 10.05
CA SER A 92 -8.87 -2.37 10.16
C SER A 92 -10.19 -2.08 9.46
N LEU A 93 -10.38 -2.64 8.27
CA LEU A 93 -11.64 -2.49 7.54
C LEU A 93 -12.81 -3.05 8.34
N LYS A 94 -12.62 -4.20 8.97
CA LYS A 94 -13.66 -4.81 9.79
C LYS A 94 -14.04 -3.91 10.95
N LEU A 95 -13.05 -3.32 11.63
CA LEU A 95 -13.31 -2.40 12.73
C LEU A 95 -14.09 -1.18 12.25
N LEU A 96 -13.75 -0.65 11.09
CA LEU A 96 -14.42 0.52 10.54
C LEU A 96 -15.83 0.22 10.10
N ASN A 97 -16.08 -0.97 9.55
CA ASN A 97 -17.43 -1.40 9.22
C ASN A 97 -18.27 -1.50 10.50
N THR A 98 -17.69 -2.02 11.57
CA THR A 98 -18.38 -2.08 12.86
C THR A 98 -18.68 -0.69 13.37
N TYR A 99 -17.71 0.22 13.27
CA TYR A 99 -17.92 1.61 13.69
C TYR A 99 -19.09 2.23 12.95
N ALA A 100 -19.13 2.07 11.64
CA ALA A 100 -20.22 2.62 10.82
C ALA A 100 -21.57 2.04 11.24
N GLU A 101 -21.59 0.76 11.56
CA GLU A 101 -22.81 0.09 12.00
C GLU A 101 -23.28 0.63 13.34
N LEU A 102 -22.36 0.80 14.29
CA LEU A 102 -22.67 1.36 15.60
C LEU A 102 -23.16 2.80 15.49
N ASP A 103 -22.55 3.54 14.60
CA ASP A 103 -22.91 4.94 14.37
C ASP A 103 -24.33 5.07 13.82
N LYS A 104 -24.73 4.13 12.96
CA LYS A 104 -26.07 4.12 12.38
C LYS A 104 -27.17 3.90 13.40
N GLN A 105 -26.86 3.28 14.52
CA GLN A 105 -27.89 2.97 15.52
C GLN A 105 -28.51 4.22 16.11
N GLY A 106 -27.74 5.31 16.14
CA GLY A 106 -28.26 6.57 16.65
C GLY A 106 -28.61 6.53 18.15
N ILE A 107 -28.14 5.50 18.84
CA ILE A 107 -28.39 5.33 20.26
C ILE A 107 -27.07 5.48 20.98
N GLU A 108 -27.09 6.20 22.08
CA GLU A 108 -25.90 6.39 22.87
C GLU A 108 -25.92 5.51 24.10
N GLY A 109 -25.94 4.20 23.85
CA GLY A 109 -25.79 3.25 24.91
C GLY A 109 -24.34 3.17 25.34
N GLU A 110 -24.12 2.73 26.57
CA GLU A 110 -22.77 2.64 27.11
C GLU A 110 -21.86 1.74 26.29
N ASN A 111 -22.37 0.59 25.89
CA ASN A 111 -21.57 -0.35 25.08
C ASN A 111 -21.24 0.20 23.69
N ILE A 112 -22.19 0.88 23.09
CA ILE A 112 -21.99 1.47 21.76
C ILE A 112 -20.95 2.58 21.84
N SER A 113 -21.10 3.48 22.81
CA SER A 113 -20.19 4.61 22.97
C SER A 113 -18.77 4.15 23.29
N GLU A 114 -18.64 3.17 24.17
CA GLU A 114 -17.34 2.66 24.54
C GLU A 114 -16.65 1.97 23.36
N SER A 115 -17.39 1.17 22.61
CA SER A 115 -16.83 0.48 21.46
C SER A 115 -16.39 1.46 20.39
N LYS A 116 -17.22 2.47 20.12
CA LYS A 116 -16.84 3.51 19.14
C LYS A 116 -15.58 4.23 19.59
N HIS A 117 -15.50 4.58 20.86
CA HIS A 117 -14.34 5.28 21.38
C HIS A 117 -13.06 4.45 21.25
N ARG A 118 -13.15 3.16 21.54
CA ARG A 118 -12.01 2.27 21.42
C ARG A 118 -11.55 2.15 19.96
N ILE A 119 -12.48 2.11 19.02
CA ILE A 119 -12.14 2.07 17.61
C ILE A 119 -11.46 3.38 17.21
N GLU A 120 -11.97 4.52 17.66
CA GLU A 120 -11.37 5.82 17.37
C GLU A 120 -9.93 5.89 17.86
N GLN A 121 -9.68 5.42 19.07
CA GLN A 121 -8.32 5.40 19.61
C GLN A 121 -7.42 4.45 18.83
N THR A 122 -7.96 3.29 18.46
CA THR A 122 -7.21 2.32 17.70
C THR A 122 -6.81 2.87 16.33
N MET A 123 -7.67 3.69 15.74
CA MET A 123 -7.36 4.29 14.45
C MET A 123 -6.12 5.17 14.51
N ASP A 124 -5.93 5.91 15.59
CA ASP A 124 -4.71 6.72 15.75
C ASP A 124 -3.47 5.84 15.72
N THR A 125 -3.53 4.72 16.43
CA THR A 125 -2.44 3.76 16.47
C THR A 125 -2.20 3.13 15.10
N LEU A 126 -3.28 2.77 14.41
CA LEU A 126 -3.18 2.15 13.10
C LEU A 126 -2.57 3.07 12.05
N VAL A 127 -2.98 4.33 12.04
CA VAL A 127 -2.43 5.30 11.09
C VAL A 127 -0.92 5.42 11.30
N LYS A 128 -0.48 5.57 12.55
CA LYS A 128 0.94 5.67 12.85
C LYS A 128 1.70 4.41 12.48
N ALA A 129 1.10 3.25 12.78
CA ALA A 129 1.74 1.98 12.46
C ALA A 129 1.89 1.80 10.96
N PHE A 130 0.88 2.20 10.20
CA PHE A 130 0.92 2.09 8.75
C PHE A 130 1.95 3.05 8.16
N GLU A 131 2.03 4.27 8.69
CA GLU A 131 3.05 5.23 8.27
C GLU A 131 4.45 4.70 8.56
N ASN A 132 4.64 4.10 9.73
CA ASN A 132 5.92 3.49 10.08
C ASN A 132 6.25 2.32 9.14
N GLN A 133 5.26 1.54 8.77
CA GLN A 133 5.47 0.42 7.85
C GLN A 133 5.91 0.93 6.48
N LEU A 134 5.27 1.98 6.00
CA LEU A 134 5.67 2.60 4.73
C LEU A 134 7.10 3.11 4.81
N ASP A 135 7.45 3.78 5.89
CA ASP A 135 8.79 4.31 6.08
C ASP A 135 9.83 3.20 6.06
N ARG A 136 9.54 2.09 6.72
CA ARG A 136 10.46 0.94 6.75
C ARG A 136 10.74 0.35 5.39
N LEU A 137 9.78 0.45 4.48
CA LEU A 137 9.96 -0.08 3.14
C LEU A 137 11.04 0.66 2.35
N PHE A 138 11.40 1.85 2.80
CA PHE A 138 12.43 2.65 2.14
C PHE A 138 13.78 2.59 2.85
N ALA A 139 13.94 1.66 3.80
CA ALA A 139 15.17 1.61 4.58
C ALA A 139 16.40 1.36 3.71
N SER A 140 16.31 0.47 2.72
CA SER A 140 17.47 0.19 1.88
C SER A 140 17.76 1.36 0.94
N GLU A 141 16.73 2.00 0.40
CA GLU A 141 16.92 3.19 -0.44
C GLU A 141 17.56 4.32 0.36
N ALA A 142 17.13 4.48 1.61
CA ALA A 142 17.70 5.51 2.47
C ALA A 142 19.18 5.24 2.75
N LEU A 143 19.53 3.99 2.95
CA LEU A 143 20.93 3.61 3.16
C LEU A 143 21.76 3.87 1.92
N ASP A 144 21.25 3.51 0.76
CA ASP A 144 21.94 3.72 -0.51
C ASP A 144 22.16 5.22 -0.76
N VAL A 145 21.15 6.03 -0.53
CA VAL A 145 21.26 7.48 -0.69
C VAL A 145 22.29 8.05 0.25
N SER A 146 22.29 7.60 1.50
CA SER A 146 23.26 8.07 2.49
C SER A 146 24.68 7.73 2.08
N THR A 147 24.88 6.52 1.58
CA THR A 147 26.19 6.07 1.11
C THR A 147 26.66 6.91 -0.08
N ASP A 148 25.76 7.12 -1.05
CA ASP A 148 26.09 7.88 -2.25
C ASP A 148 26.45 9.32 -1.89
N ILE A 149 25.69 9.92 -0.97
CA ILE A 149 25.98 11.28 -0.52
C ILE A 149 27.35 11.36 0.13
N ASP A 150 27.67 10.41 1.02
CA ASP A 150 28.97 10.39 1.70
C ASP A 150 30.12 10.29 0.69
N VAL A 151 29.99 9.41 -0.28
CA VAL A 151 30.99 9.24 -1.32
C VAL A 151 31.15 10.53 -2.12
N MET A 152 30.04 11.12 -2.54
CA MET A 152 30.08 12.34 -3.31
C MET A 152 30.70 13.49 -2.53
N GLN A 153 30.34 13.63 -1.25
CA GLN A 153 30.90 14.68 -0.42
C GLN A 153 32.40 14.51 -0.24
N ASN A 154 32.84 13.27 -0.04
CA ASN A 154 34.28 13.01 0.09
C ASN A 154 35.03 13.34 -1.20
N MET A 155 34.43 13.03 -2.35
CA MET A 155 35.06 13.36 -3.63
C MET A 155 35.11 14.85 -3.86
N LEU A 156 34.05 15.56 -3.51
CA LEU A 156 34.01 17.02 -3.64
C LEU A 156 35.09 17.69 -2.79
N ARG A 157 35.30 17.20 -1.57
CA ARG A 157 36.33 17.72 -0.71
C ARG A 157 37.72 17.43 -1.28
N ALA A 158 37.93 16.20 -1.74
CA ALA A 158 39.21 15.80 -2.30
C ALA A 158 39.57 16.63 -3.54
N ASP A 159 38.56 17.00 -4.32
CA ASP A 159 38.77 17.80 -5.52
C ASP A 159 38.86 19.29 -5.23
N GLY A 160 38.71 19.66 -3.95
CA GLY A 160 38.83 21.05 -3.56
C GLY A 160 37.62 21.89 -3.97
N LEU A 161 36.51 21.26 -4.21
CA LEU A 161 35.31 21.96 -4.67
C LEU A 161 34.41 22.42 -3.53
N THR A 162 34.69 21.98 -2.31
CA THR A 162 33.99 22.46 -1.13
C THR A 162 35.01 22.89 -0.11
N ASP A 163 34.54 23.72 0.84
CA ASP A 163 35.42 24.29 1.85
C ASP A 163 35.79 23.33 2.96
N ASP A 164 35.09 22.23 3.07
CA ASP A 164 35.35 21.27 4.11
C ASP A 164 36.55 20.43 3.76
N ALA A 165 37.69 20.79 4.33
CA ALA A 165 38.87 19.99 4.12
C ALA A 165 38.71 18.65 4.81
N PRO A 166 38.91 17.55 4.10
CA PRO A 166 38.68 16.24 4.66
C PRO A 166 39.64 15.96 5.82
N PHE A 167 40.84 16.41 5.72
CA PHE A 167 41.82 16.18 6.77
C PHE A 167 42.66 17.38 6.99
N LYS A 168 42.78 17.68 8.20
CA LYS A 168 43.63 18.74 8.61
C LYS A 168 44.79 18.16 9.30
N LEU A 169 45.58 17.54 8.66
CA LEU A 169 46.77 16.94 9.29
C LEU A 169 47.78 18.00 9.71
#